data_eda81b95450b5b1241795e38a762b2ee
#
_entry.id   eda81b95450b5b1241795e38a762b2ee
#
_cell.length_a   1.000
_cell.length_b   1.000
_cell.length_c   1.000
_cell.angle_alpha   90.00
_cell.angle_beta   90.00
_cell.angle_gamma   90.00
#
_symmetry.space_group_name_H-M   'P 1'
#
loop_
_entity.id
_entity.type
_entity.pdbx_description
1 polymer ?
#
loop_
_entity_poly.entity_id
_entity_poly.type
_entity_poly.pdbx_seq_one_letter_code
_entity_poly.pdbx_strand_id
1 'polypeptide(L)'
;AAEVDAKIIYIGPDNSRHSTQHPEFKEDKSMYATWVNHARRHGFRVRMGNWQIPGNPMALLIDYTPLIVKKDEIFTELWETYKLDSISGSWDFIEPALFGYAAGQLIDNFCRFNLSPRLNVVAHFHEWMTAAGVLYIEKHASHICTLFTTHATVVGRCIASNYQPLYQFMKEYSSDVKAHEFNVIAKHS
;
A
#
# COMPACT_ATOMS: atom_id res chain seq x y z
N ALA A 1 -3.44 27.03 -1.97
CA ALA A 1 -2.53 25.97 -1.53
C ALA A 1 -1.12 26.43 -1.88
N ALA A 2 -0.22 26.47 -0.91
CA ALA A 2 1.19 26.71 -1.20
C ALA A 2 1.65 25.59 -2.14
N GLU A 3 2.25 25.93 -3.28
CA GLU A 3 2.91 24.98 -4.13
C GLU A 3 4.05 24.35 -3.33
N VAL A 4 3.89 23.09 -3.01
CA VAL A 4 4.97 22.32 -2.41
C VAL A 4 5.82 21.82 -3.58
N ASP A 5 7.06 22.25 -3.65
CA ASP A 5 8.04 21.73 -4.61
C ASP A 5 8.46 20.31 -4.18
N ALA A 6 7.55 19.37 -4.37
CA ALA A 6 7.74 17.98 -4.01
C ALA A 6 7.74 17.09 -5.26
N LYS A 7 8.74 16.24 -5.36
CA LYS A 7 8.76 15.19 -6.37
C LYS A 7 7.90 14.02 -5.91
N ILE A 8 6.88 13.68 -6.70
CA ILE A 8 5.94 12.60 -6.39
C ILE A 8 6.24 11.40 -7.29
N ILE A 9 6.29 10.22 -6.68
CA ILE A 9 6.38 8.94 -7.38
C ILE A 9 5.18 8.10 -6.92
N TYR A 10 4.32 7.70 -7.87
CA TYR A 10 3.21 6.79 -7.58
C TYR A 10 3.70 5.35 -7.61
N ILE A 11 3.30 4.54 -6.62
CA ILE A 11 3.64 3.12 -6.55
C ILE A 11 2.36 2.30 -6.67
N GLY A 12 2.34 1.37 -7.62
CA GLY A 12 1.22 0.47 -7.85
C GLY A 12 1.66 -0.98 -8.07
N PRO A 13 0.73 -1.95 -7.94
CA PRO A 13 1.01 -3.34 -8.26
C PRO A 13 1.22 -3.52 -9.77
N ASP A 14 2.20 -4.35 -10.16
CA ASP A 14 2.38 -4.76 -11.55
C ASP A 14 1.56 -6.03 -11.83
N ASN A 15 0.34 -5.84 -12.31
CA ASN A 15 -0.58 -6.93 -12.66
C ASN A 15 -0.43 -7.39 -14.12
N SER A 16 0.64 -7.00 -14.80
CA SER A 16 0.84 -7.30 -16.24
C SER A 16 0.84 -8.79 -16.59
N ARG A 17 1.03 -9.67 -15.59
CA ARG A 17 0.95 -11.13 -15.78
C ARG A 17 -0.47 -11.69 -15.78
N HIS A 18 -1.45 -10.94 -15.32
CA HIS A 18 -2.84 -11.36 -15.15
C HIS A 18 -3.81 -10.73 -16.16
N SER A 19 -3.34 -10.40 -17.38
CA SER A 19 -4.14 -9.97 -18.54
C SER A 19 -4.52 -8.50 -18.65
N THR A 20 -4.37 -7.68 -17.67
CA THR A 20 -4.58 -6.24 -17.84
C THR A 20 -3.23 -5.55 -17.90
N GLN A 21 -2.74 -5.39 -19.12
CA GLN A 21 -1.73 -4.37 -19.37
C GLN A 21 -2.32 -3.06 -18.82
N HIS A 22 -1.52 -2.29 -18.10
CA HIS A 22 -1.89 -0.91 -17.80
C HIS A 22 -1.65 -0.09 -19.08
N PRO A 23 -2.65 0.11 -19.96
CA PRO A 23 -2.44 0.72 -21.27
C PRO A 23 -1.94 2.16 -21.15
N GLU A 24 -2.21 2.77 -20.01
CA GLU A 24 -1.81 4.13 -19.68
C GLU A 24 -0.39 4.21 -19.07
N PHE A 25 0.24 3.08 -18.74
CA PHE A 25 1.61 3.07 -18.22
C PHE A 25 2.61 2.92 -19.36
N LYS A 26 3.46 3.91 -19.54
CA LYS A 26 4.57 3.89 -20.47
C LYS A 26 5.88 3.68 -19.73
N GLU A 27 6.44 2.47 -19.87
CA GLU A 27 7.75 2.15 -19.27
C GLU A 27 8.86 3.00 -19.89
N ASP A 28 9.72 3.55 -19.02
CA ASP A 28 10.98 4.21 -19.42
C ASP A 28 12.15 3.49 -18.76
N LYS A 29 12.85 2.68 -19.53
CA LYS A 29 13.99 1.88 -19.05
C LYS A 29 15.21 2.73 -18.67
N SER A 30 15.26 4.00 -19.07
CA SER A 30 16.32 4.92 -18.68
C SER A 30 16.09 5.54 -17.29
N MET A 31 14.82 5.59 -16.87
CA MET A 31 14.42 6.21 -15.61
C MET A 31 14.94 5.41 -14.41
N TYR A 32 15.81 6.03 -13.60
CA TYR A 32 16.47 5.38 -12.47
C TYR A 32 17.12 4.03 -12.81
N ALA A 33 17.66 3.86 -14.02
CA ALA A 33 18.15 2.58 -14.54
C ALA A 33 19.15 1.89 -13.59
N THR A 34 20.06 2.66 -12.99
CA THR A 34 21.05 2.14 -12.05
C THR A 34 20.38 1.54 -10.82
N TRP A 35 19.41 2.26 -10.25
CA TRP A 35 18.64 1.77 -9.12
C TRP A 35 17.73 0.59 -9.49
N VAL A 36 17.05 0.61 -10.63
CA VAL A 36 16.22 -0.50 -11.10
C VAL A 36 17.05 -1.79 -11.20
N ASN A 37 18.27 -1.70 -11.73
CA ASN A 37 19.18 -2.83 -11.81
C ASN A 37 19.66 -3.29 -10.41
N HIS A 38 19.89 -2.35 -9.50
CA HIS A 38 20.19 -2.66 -8.09
C HIS A 38 19.00 -3.37 -7.43
N ALA A 39 17.80 -2.82 -7.51
CA ALA A 39 16.59 -3.41 -6.95
C ALA A 39 16.34 -4.84 -7.46
N ARG A 40 16.50 -5.07 -8.76
CA ARG A 40 16.36 -6.42 -9.38
C ARG A 40 17.36 -7.41 -8.82
N ARG A 41 18.61 -7.01 -8.57
CA ARG A 41 19.63 -7.88 -7.93
C ARG A 41 19.26 -8.22 -6.48
N HIS A 42 18.47 -7.39 -5.82
CA HIS A 42 17.94 -7.63 -4.47
C HIS A 42 16.57 -8.32 -4.46
N GLY A 43 16.15 -8.89 -5.60
CA GLY A 43 14.92 -9.69 -5.70
C GLY A 43 13.65 -8.92 -5.99
N PHE A 44 13.73 -7.59 -6.14
CA PHE A 44 12.56 -6.80 -6.54
C PHE A 44 12.29 -6.94 -8.04
N ARG A 45 11.03 -7.04 -8.38
CA ARG A 45 10.57 -7.00 -9.77
C ARG A 45 9.85 -5.68 -10.00
N VAL A 46 10.52 -4.73 -10.62
CA VAL A 46 10.06 -3.35 -10.74
C VAL A 46 10.14 -2.84 -12.17
N ARG A 47 9.21 -1.95 -12.52
CA ARG A 47 9.18 -1.19 -13.74
C ARG A 47 8.97 0.29 -13.42
N MET A 48 9.79 1.15 -14.01
CA MET A 48 9.66 2.62 -13.90
C MET A 48 9.13 3.21 -15.19
N GLY A 49 8.37 4.27 -15.08
CA GLY A 49 7.83 4.97 -16.23
C GLY A 49 6.92 6.12 -15.85
N ASN A 50 6.06 6.49 -16.76
CA ASN A 50 5.07 7.54 -16.57
C ASN A 50 3.67 7.03 -16.83
N TRP A 51 2.73 7.51 -16.05
CA TRP A 51 1.31 7.31 -16.29
C TRP A 51 0.82 8.31 -17.34
N GLN A 52 0.23 7.82 -18.43
CA GLN A 52 -0.22 8.64 -19.56
C GLN A 52 -1.58 9.31 -19.27
N ILE A 53 -1.65 10.04 -18.17
CA ILE A 53 -2.80 10.83 -17.72
C ILE A 53 -2.38 12.30 -17.57
N PRO A 54 -3.30 13.25 -17.40
CA PRO A 54 -2.95 14.65 -17.19
C PRO A 54 -1.89 14.81 -16.09
N GLY A 55 -0.83 15.58 -16.39
CA GLY A 55 0.33 15.74 -15.51
C GLY A 55 1.45 14.73 -15.73
N ASN A 56 1.22 13.67 -16.49
CA ASN A 56 2.22 12.63 -16.83
C ASN A 56 3.08 12.20 -15.63
N PRO A 57 2.46 11.84 -14.51
CA PRO A 57 3.20 11.59 -13.26
C PRO A 57 4.11 10.37 -13.38
N MET A 58 5.22 10.43 -12.66
CA MET A 58 6.14 9.30 -12.52
C MET A 58 5.46 8.17 -11.76
N ALA A 59 5.56 6.96 -12.30
CA ALA A 59 4.99 5.76 -11.71
C ALA A 59 6.01 4.62 -11.63
N LEU A 60 5.90 3.85 -10.57
CA LEU A 60 6.68 2.65 -10.31
C LEU A 60 5.71 1.50 -10.09
N LEU A 61 5.85 0.45 -10.88
CA LEU A 61 5.07 -0.77 -10.73
C LEU A 61 5.92 -1.87 -10.09
N ILE A 62 5.37 -2.55 -9.09
CA ILE A 62 6.02 -3.65 -8.39
C ILE A 62 5.24 -4.95 -8.54
N ASP A 63 5.93 -6.01 -8.98
CA ASP A 63 5.41 -7.39 -8.90
C ASP A 63 5.80 -7.95 -7.51
N TYR A 64 4.81 -8.05 -6.64
CA TYR A 64 4.96 -8.56 -5.26
C TYR A 64 4.85 -10.09 -5.16
N THR A 65 4.54 -10.79 -6.25
CA THR A 65 4.37 -12.26 -6.26
C THR A 65 5.57 -13.04 -5.70
N PRO A 66 6.82 -12.56 -5.78
CA PRO A 66 7.94 -13.22 -5.10
C PRO A 66 7.79 -13.32 -3.58
N LEU A 67 6.98 -12.46 -2.95
CA LEU A 67 6.75 -12.51 -1.50
C LEU A 67 5.74 -13.57 -1.07
N ILE A 68 4.97 -14.14 -1.99
CA ILE A 68 3.97 -15.18 -1.69
C ILE A 68 4.63 -16.37 -0.96
N VAL A 69 5.82 -16.78 -1.39
CA VAL A 69 6.56 -17.88 -0.75
C VAL A 69 7.07 -17.56 0.64
N LYS A 70 7.11 -16.27 0.99
CA LYS A 70 7.54 -15.75 2.30
C LYS A 70 6.39 -15.24 3.15
N LYS A 71 5.14 -15.46 2.70
CA LYS A 71 3.96 -14.87 3.37
C LYS A 71 3.88 -15.23 4.85
N ASP A 72 4.19 -16.48 5.20
CA ASP A 72 4.10 -16.95 6.58
C ASP A 72 5.17 -16.26 7.48
N GLU A 73 6.37 -16.04 6.97
CA GLU A 73 7.43 -15.28 7.66
C GLU A 73 6.99 -13.83 7.89
N ILE A 74 6.46 -13.18 6.85
CA ILE A 74 5.99 -11.79 6.90
C ILE A 74 4.84 -11.65 7.91
N PHE A 75 3.86 -12.54 7.85
CA PHE A 75 2.70 -12.47 8.73
C PHE A 75 3.04 -12.85 10.18
N THR A 76 3.99 -13.77 10.37
CA THR A 76 4.54 -14.03 11.71
C THR A 76 5.22 -12.77 12.27
N GLU A 77 6.00 -12.08 11.47
CA GLU A 77 6.63 -10.81 11.88
C GLU A 77 5.58 -9.75 12.27
N LEU A 78 4.51 -9.60 11.49
CA LEU A 78 3.42 -8.66 11.77
C LEU A 78 2.67 -9.05 13.06
N TRP A 79 2.44 -10.33 13.29
CA TRP A 79 1.86 -10.83 14.53
C TRP A 79 2.76 -10.61 15.75
N GLU A 80 4.02 -10.97 15.66
CA GLU A 80 4.95 -10.85 16.78
C GLU A 80 5.17 -9.39 17.19
N THR A 81 5.27 -8.50 16.19
CA THR A 81 5.55 -7.08 16.40
C THR A 81 4.30 -6.29 16.79
N TYR A 82 3.20 -6.47 16.06
CA TYR A 82 2.02 -5.61 16.15
C TYR A 82 0.77 -6.31 16.66
N LYS A 83 0.84 -7.62 16.91
CA LYS A 83 -0.31 -8.47 17.27
C LYS A 83 -1.42 -8.46 16.20
N LEU A 84 -1.04 -8.24 14.96
CA LEU A 84 -1.96 -8.27 13.83
C LEU A 84 -2.22 -9.72 13.43
N ASP A 85 -3.45 -10.20 13.64
CA ASP A 85 -3.87 -11.54 13.18
C ASP A 85 -4.01 -11.53 11.65
N SER A 86 -2.95 -11.93 10.99
CA SER A 86 -2.83 -11.95 9.53
C SER A 86 -2.65 -13.37 8.97
N ILE A 87 -2.34 -14.35 9.83
CA ILE A 87 -2.04 -15.73 9.42
C ILE A 87 -3.32 -16.43 8.95
N SER A 88 -4.46 -16.14 9.59
CA SER A 88 -5.77 -16.71 9.26
C SER A 88 -6.50 -15.99 8.12
N GLY A 89 -5.90 -14.95 7.54
CA GLY A 89 -6.50 -14.13 6.49
C GLY A 89 -6.81 -14.91 5.20
N SER A 90 -7.95 -14.59 4.58
CA SER A 90 -8.28 -15.07 3.24
C SER A 90 -7.34 -14.46 2.18
N TRP A 91 -7.39 -15.01 0.95
CA TRP A 91 -6.57 -14.49 -0.15
C TRP A 91 -6.85 -13.00 -0.45
N ASP A 92 -8.07 -12.56 -0.26
CA ASP A 92 -8.48 -11.15 -0.43
C ASP A 92 -7.76 -10.21 0.55
N PHE A 93 -7.29 -10.72 1.69
CA PHE A 93 -6.44 -10.00 2.63
C PHE A 93 -4.94 -10.20 2.33
N ILE A 94 -4.53 -11.44 2.04
CA ILE A 94 -3.13 -11.82 1.86
C ILE A 94 -2.49 -11.02 0.71
N GLU A 95 -3.16 -10.96 -0.42
CA GLU A 95 -2.65 -10.34 -1.63
C GLU A 95 -2.39 -8.83 -1.45
N PRO A 96 -3.35 -8.00 -0.98
CA PRO A 96 -3.10 -6.60 -0.72
C PRO A 96 -2.06 -6.36 0.38
N ALA A 97 -2.05 -7.18 1.44
CA ALA A 97 -1.07 -7.06 2.51
C ALA A 97 0.36 -7.29 2.01
N LEU A 98 0.58 -8.30 1.17
CA LEU A 98 1.87 -8.55 0.54
C LEU A 98 2.28 -7.42 -0.41
N PHE A 99 1.34 -6.84 -1.17
CA PHE A 99 1.61 -5.66 -1.98
C PHE A 99 2.04 -4.48 -1.10
N GLY A 100 1.30 -4.17 -0.05
CA GLY A 100 1.63 -3.10 0.88
C GLY A 100 3.01 -3.28 1.50
N TYR A 101 3.31 -4.49 1.98
CA TYR A 101 4.62 -4.82 2.55
C TYR A 101 5.75 -4.66 1.52
N ALA A 102 5.56 -5.16 0.29
CA ALA A 102 6.51 -5.00 -0.81
C ALA A 102 6.75 -3.52 -1.16
N ALA A 103 5.70 -2.70 -1.15
CA ALA A 103 5.80 -1.27 -1.38
C ALA A 103 6.65 -0.60 -0.28
N GLY A 104 6.43 -0.96 0.99
CA GLY A 104 7.27 -0.49 2.10
C GLY A 104 8.75 -0.84 1.93
N GLN A 105 9.05 -2.10 1.60
CA GLN A 105 10.41 -2.54 1.31
C GLN A 105 11.04 -1.76 0.15
N LEU A 106 10.26 -1.53 -0.89
CA LEU A 106 10.73 -0.84 -2.09
C LEU A 106 11.01 0.63 -1.83
N ILE A 107 10.17 1.31 -1.04
CA ILE A 107 10.38 2.70 -0.62
C ILE A 107 11.68 2.83 0.16
N ASP A 108 11.91 1.97 1.14
CA ASP A 108 13.15 1.97 1.93
C ASP A 108 14.38 1.75 1.03
N ASN A 109 14.33 0.75 0.15
CA ASN A 109 15.42 0.47 -0.79
C ASN A 109 15.68 1.65 -1.75
N PHE A 110 14.61 2.28 -2.27
CA PHE A 110 14.73 3.45 -3.14
C PHE A 110 15.37 4.63 -2.42
N CYS A 111 14.91 4.92 -1.22
CA CYS A 111 15.40 6.05 -0.43
C CYS A 111 16.88 5.87 -0.08
N ARG A 112 17.27 4.69 0.42
CA ARG A 112 18.68 4.40 0.76
C ARG A 112 19.61 4.51 -0.43
N PHE A 113 19.15 4.16 -1.62
CA PHE A 113 20.01 4.17 -2.81
C PHE A 113 20.09 5.54 -3.49
N ASN A 114 18.96 6.27 -3.57
CA ASN A 114 18.86 7.45 -4.43
C ASN A 114 18.89 8.78 -3.67
N LEU A 115 18.57 8.77 -2.36
CA LEU A 115 18.33 10.01 -1.65
C LEU A 115 19.38 10.29 -0.59
N SER A 116 19.66 11.58 -0.39
CA SER A 116 20.46 12.01 0.75
C SER A 116 19.70 11.78 2.06
N PRO A 117 20.36 11.35 3.14
CA PRO A 117 19.72 11.22 4.47
C PRO A 117 19.15 12.53 5.02
N ARG A 118 19.46 13.66 4.40
CA ARG A 118 18.94 15.00 4.79
C ARG A 118 17.61 15.35 4.11
N LEU A 119 17.17 14.56 3.13
CA LEU A 119 15.92 14.80 2.45
C LEU A 119 14.74 14.30 3.30
N ASN A 120 13.73 15.16 3.43
CA ASN A 120 12.48 14.75 4.03
C ASN A 120 11.69 13.91 3.04
N VAL A 121 11.34 12.71 3.45
CA VAL A 121 10.55 11.77 2.66
C VAL A 121 9.25 11.50 3.37
N VAL A 122 8.16 11.52 2.63
CA VAL A 122 6.84 11.10 3.11
C VAL A 122 6.36 9.94 2.25
N ALA A 123 6.13 8.80 2.87
CA ALA A 123 5.49 7.65 2.26
C ALA A 123 3.97 7.74 2.54
N HIS A 124 3.19 8.01 1.49
CA HIS A 124 1.75 8.16 1.60
C HIS A 124 1.06 6.87 1.15
N PHE A 125 0.39 6.21 2.08
CA PHE A 125 -0.34 4.97 1.87
C PHE A 125 -1.84 5.24 1.81
N HIS A 126 -2.52 4.55 0.90
CA HIS A 126 -3.96 4.69 0.68
C HIS A 126 -4.68 3.38 0.94
N GLU A 127 -5.69 3.42 1.77
CA GLU A 127 -6.56 2.31 2.13
C GLU A 127 -5.86 1.18 2.91
N TRP A 128 -6.66 0.37 3.58
CA TRP A 128 -6.20 -0.78 4.37
C TRP A 128 -5.30 -1.74 3.55
N MET A 129 -5.54 -1.83 2.24
CA MET A 129 -4.78 -2.67 1.32
C MET A 129 -3.28 -2.35 1.27
N THR A 130 -2.88 -1.14 1.69
CA THR A 130 -1.48 -0.74 1.73
C THR A 130 -0.92 -0.63 3.15
N ALA A 131 -1.75 -0.90 4.18
CA ALA A 131 -1.39 -0.68 5.58
C ALA A 131 -0.15 -1.47 6.04
N ALA A 132 0.06 -2.68 5.51
CA ALA A 132 1.25 -3.46 5.82
C ALA A 132 2.57 -2.73 5.45
N GLY A 133 2.52 -1.84 4.48
CA GLY A 133 3.66 -0.98 4.12
C GLY A 133 3.97 0.08 5.18
N VAL A 134 2.95 0.61 5.86
CA VAL A 134 3.13 1.53 7.00
C VAL A 134 3.88 0.81 8.11
N LEU A 135 3.43 -0.41 8.45
CA LEU A 135 4.05 -1.23 9.51
C LEU A 135 5.50 -1.60 9.17
N TYR A 136 5.77 -1.92 7.89
CA TYR A 136 7.14 -2.14 7.44
C TYR A 136 8.03 -0.89 7.65
N ILE A 137 7.57 0.28 7.20
CA ILE A 137 8.33 1.53 7.33
C ILE A 137 8.59 1.85 8.80
N GLU A 138 7.58 1.71 9.66
CA GLU A 138 7.74 1.96 11.10
C GLU A 138 8.86 1.11 11.71
N LYS A 139 8.91 -0.17 11.35
CA LYS A 139 9.88 -1.11 11.92
C LYS A 139 11.28 -0.97 11.31
N HIS A 140 11.39 -0.83 9.99
CA HIS A 140 12.64 -0.98 9.28
C HIS A 140 13.22 0.33 8.73
N ALA A 141 12.42 1.39 8.63
CA ALA A 141 12.79 2.66 8.00
C ALA A 141 12.13 3.86 8.71
N SER A 142 12.15 3.88 10.04
CA SER A 142 11.47 4.88 10.88
C SER A 142 11.91 6.35 10.65
N HIS A 143 12.96 6.57 9.86
CA HIS A 143 13.36 7.91 9.40
C HIS A 143 12.48 8.44 8.26
N ILE A 144 11.66 7.60 7.63
CA ILE A 144 10.69 7.97 6.59
C ILE A 144 9.37 8.30 7.27
N CYS A 145 8.86 9.52 7.09
CA CYS A 145 7.54 9.88 7.59
C CYS A 145 6.45 9.12 6.84
N THR A 146 5.45 8.63 7.56
CA THR A 146 4.29 7.96 6.96
C THR A 146 3.04 8.82 7.06
N LEU A 147 2.24 8.79 6.00
CA LEU A 147 0.89 9.34 5.96
C LEU A 147 -0.05 8.24 5.50
N PHE A 148 -1.17 8.08 6.20
CA PHE A 148 -2.16 7.07 5.87
C PHE A 148 -3.53 7.71 5.65
N THR A 149 -4.16 7.42 4.50
CA THR A 149 -5.49 7.93 4.16
C THR A 149 -6.45 6.79 3.89
N THR A 150 -7.55 6.78 4.63
CA THR A 150 -8.69 5.91 4.34
C THR A 150 -9.73 6.69 3.57
N HIS A 151 -10.23 6.13 2.46
CA HIS A 151 -11.29 6.72 1.64
C HIS A 151 -12.67 6.18 2.02
N ALA A 152 -12.72 4.95 2.55
CA ALA A 152 -13.92 4.34 3.08
C ALA A 152 -13.57 3.36 4.21
N THR A 153 -14.29 3.45 5.32
CA THR A 153 -14.19 2.44 6.38
C THR A 153 -15.07 1.24 6.03
N VAL A 154 -14.67 0.04 6.47
CA VAL A 154 -15.49 -1.19 6.28
C VAL A 154 -16.87 -1.00 6.89
N VAL A 155 -16.95 -0.51 8.11
CA VAL A 155 -18.22 -0.25 8.82
C VAL A 155 -19.08 0.74 8.05
N GLY A 156 -18.53 1.89 7.66
CA GLY A 156 -19.26 2.92 6.91
C GLY A 156 -19.76 2.39 5.56
N ARG A 157 -18.96 1.61 4.85
CA ARG A 157 -19.33 0.99 3.59
C ARG A 157 -20.46 -0.02 3.76
N CYS A 158 -20.39 -0.88 4.79
CA CYS A 158 -21.44 -1.86 5.06
C CYS A 158 -22.78 -1.19 5.44
N ILE A 159 -22.75 -0.15 6.25
CA ILE A 159 -23.97 0.61 6.60
C ILE A 159 -24.58 1.25 5.35
N ALA A 160 -23.76 1.95 4.56
CA ALA A 160 -24.22 2.64 3.35
C ALA A 160 -24.72 1.67 2.28
N SER A 161 -24.04 0.53 2.07
CA SER A 161 -24.42 -0.49 1.09
C SER A 161 -25.73 -1.20 1.43
N ASN A 162 -26.11 -1.21 2.71
CA ASN A 162 -27.40 -1.74 3.16
C ASN A 162 -28.50 -0.65 3.21
N TYR A 163 -28.28 0.49 2.54
CA TYR A 163 -29.23 1.61 2.47
C TYR A 163 -29.63 2.17 3.85
N GLN A 164 -28.77 2.02 4.85
CA GLN A 164 -29.01 2.56 6.18
C GLN A 164 -28.53 4.01 6.27
N PRO A 165 -29.19 4.87 7.07
CA PRO A 165 -28.85 6.28 7.19
C PRO A 165 -27.54 6.51 7.97
N LEU A 166 -26.40 6.34 7.33
CA LEU A 166 -25.06 6.39 7.92
C LEU A 166 -24.85 7.64 8.80
N TYR A 167 -25.22 8.81 8.29
CA TYR A 167 -25.00 10.07 9.02
C TYR A 167 -25.86 10.23 10.28
N GLN A 168 -27.04 9.62 10.29
CA GLN A 168 -27.88 9.57 11.48
C GLN A 168 -27.27 8.64 12.52
N PHE A 169 -26.82 7.46 12.11
CA PHE A 169 -26.15 6.49 12.99
C PHE A 169 -24.87 7.04 13.60
N MET A 170 -24.08 7.79 12.84
CA MET A 170 -22.85 8.41 13.37
C MET A 170 -23.12 9.42 14.50
N LYS A 171 -24.33 10.02 14.54
CA LYS A 171 -24.70 10.95 15.61
C LYS A 171 -25.24 10.25 16.85
N GLU A 172 -25.87 9.11 16.69
CA GLU A 172 -26.63 8.43 17.75
C GLU A 172 -25.83 7.29 18.40
N TYR A 173 -24.87 6.69 17.69
CA TYR A 173 -24.19 5.47 18.14
C TYR A 173 -22.70 5.49 17.81
N SER A 174 -21.92 4.79 18.65
CA SER A 174 -20.52 4.53 18.28
C SER A 174 -20.44 3.56 17.10
N SER A 175 -19.39 3.70 16.29
CA SER A 175 -19.14 2.84 15.14
C SER A 175 -19.03 1.36 15.52
N ASP A 176 -18.49 1.05 16.70
CA ASP A 176 -18.32 -0.32 17.20
C ASP A 176 -19.65 -1.00 17.48
N VAL A 177 -20.59 -0.29 18.11
CA VAL A 177 -21.95 -0.83 18.36
C VAL A 177 -22.62 -1.20 17.03
N LYS A 178 -22.53 -0.34 16.02
CA LYS A 178 -23.11 -0.60 14.70
C LYS A 178 -22.37 -1.69 13.94
N ALA A 179 -21.07 -1.80 14.08
CA ALA A 179 -20.30 -2.89 13.51
C ALA A 179 -20.78 -4.26 14.02
N HIS A 180 -21.09 -4.36 15.32
CA HIS A 180 -21.67 -5.57 15.91
C HIS A 180 -23.10 -5.83 15.42
N GLU A 181 -23.97 -4.81 15.42
CA GLU A 181 -25.35 -4.93 14.98
C GLU A 181 -25.47 -5.44 13.53
N PHE A 182 -24.65 -4.92 12.62
CA PHE A 182 -24.64 -5.35 11.23
C PHE A 182 -23.73 -6.56 10.95
N ASN A 183 -23.17 -7.15 12.00
CA ASN A 183 -22.29 -8.32 11.88
C ASN A 183 -21.12 -8.10 10.90
N VAL A 184 -20.62 -6.88 10.84
CA VAL A 184 -19.54 -6.47 9.91
C VAL A 184 -18.26 -7.21 10.26
N ILE A 185 -17.95 -7.31 11.55
CA ILE A 185 -16.72 -7.97 12.03
C ILE A 185 -16.72 -9.45 11.63
N ALA A 186 -17.85 -10.15 11.78
CA ALA A 186 -17.93 -11.57 11.43
C ALA A 186 -17.89 -11.87 9.92
N LYS A 187 -18.16 -10.85 9.07
CA LYS A 187 -18.13 -11.01 7.61
C LYS A 187 -16.79 -10.66 6.98
N HIS A 188 -15.95 -9.92 7.71
CA HIS A 188 -14.71 -9.35 7.17
C HIS A 188 -13.48 -9.59 8.07
N SER A 189 -13.63 -10.35 9.15
CA SER A 189 -12.53 -10.84 9.99
C SER A 189 -12.04 -12.20 9.53
#